data_a7e769c83c62c641f80493fc77d9bf91
#
_entry.id   a7e769c83c62c641f80493fc77d9bf91
#
_cell.length_a   1.000
_cell.length_b   1.000
_cell.length_c   1.000
_cell.angle_alpha   90.00
_cell.angle_beta   90.00
_cell.angle_gamma   90.00
#
_symmetry.space_group_name_H-M   'P 1'
#
loop_
_entity.id
_entity.type
_entity.pdbx_description
1 polymer ?
#
loop_
_entity_poly.entity_id
_entity_poly.type
_entity_poly.pdbx_seq_one_letter_code
_entity_poly.pdbx_strand_id
1 'polypeptide(L)'
;MDIKPLVRLVLRNLLGDLSCLVDAMVSSIPNAKENTKLKVGALYESTLDSSDLREKLKKCDPKGPLCINVVKLFNNELDGRFYAFGRIISGTLNSGQDVKVLGEGFNLEEEEDMVIA
;
A
#
# COMPACT_ATOMS: atom_id res chain seq x y z
N MET A 1 -43.53 -9.27 -12.46
CA MET A 1 -42.47 -10.10 -13.04
C MET A 1 -41.16 -9.66 -12.42
N ASP A 2 -40.48 -10.55 -11.72
CA ASP A 2 -39.22 -10.18 -11.04
C ASP A 2 -38.08 -10.13 -12.07
N ILE A 3 -37.52 -8.94 -12.28
CA ILE A 3 -36.47 -8.68 -13.28
C ILE A 3 -35.11 -9.29 -12.85
N LYS A 4 -34.89 -9.46 -11.54
CA LYS A 4 -33.61 -9.96 -11.00
C LYS A 4 -33.18 -11.34 -11.53
N PRO A 5 -34.07 -12.35 -11.61
CA PRO A 5 -33.71 -13.65 -12.17
C PRO A 5 -33.35 -13.57 -13.65
N LEU A 6 -34.05 -12.74 -14.43
CA LEU A 6 -33.77 -12.55 -15.85
C LEU A 6 -32.37 -11.90 -16.05
N VAL A 7 -32.09 -10.84 -15.33
CA VAL A 7 -30.76 -10.17 -15.39
C VAL A 7 -29.66 -11.15 -15.00
N ARG A 8 -29.87 -11.93 -13.95
CA ARG A 8 -28.89 -12.95 -13.52
C ARG A 8 -28.64 -14.01 -14.59
N LEU A 9 -29.70 -14.47 -15.26
CA LEU A 9 -29.59 -15.44 -16.34
C LEU A 9 -28.82 -14.88 -17.54
N VAL A 10 -29.15 -13.66 -17.95
CA VAL A 10 -28.48 -12.97 -19.07
C VAL A 10 -26.99 -12.75 -18.74
N LEU A 11 -26.68 -12.25 -17.56
CA LEU A 11 -25.29 -12.02 -17.14
C LEU A 11 -24.50 -13.33 -17.07
N ARG A 12 -25.11 -14.40 -16.55
CA ARG A 12 -24.46 -15.72 -16.50
C ARG A 12 -24.16 -16.29 -17.88
N ASN A 13 -25.06 -16.09 -18.84
CA ASN A 13 -24.83 -16.53 -20.20
C ASN A 13 -23.81 -15.67 -20.95
N LEU A 14 -23.74 -14.35 -20.62
CA LEU A 14 -22.82 -13.42 -21.27
C LEU A 14 -21.40 -13.54 -20.71
N LEU A 15 -21.28 -13.60 -19.37
CA LEU A 15 -19.99 -13.57 -18.66
C LEU A 15 -19.47 -14.99 -18.33
N GLY A 16 -20.28 -16.02 -18.52
CA GLY A 16 -19.91 -17.39 -18.19
C GLY A 16 -19.58 -17.57 -16.70
N ASP A 17 -18.46 -18.18 -16.43
CA ASP A 17 -17.92 -18.47 -15.09
C ASP A 17 -17.05 -17.34 -14.52
N LEU A 18 -17.03 -16.16 -15.16
CA LEU A 18 -16.20 -15.01 -14.78
C LEU A 18 -14.67 -15.25 -14.95
N SER A 19 -14.26 -16.28 -15.67
CA SER A 19 -12.83 -16.52 -15.96
C SER A 19 -12.18 -15.32 -16.63
N CYS A 20 -12.89 -14.61 -17.51
CA CYS A 20 -12.41 -13.38 -18.14
C CYS A 20 -12.05 -12.27 -17.11
N LEU A 21 -12.80 -12.18 -16.01
CA LEU A 21 -12.48 -11.22 -14.92
C LEU A 21 -11.21 -11.64 -14.18
N VAL A 22 -11.07 -12.94 -13.89
CA VAL A 22 -9.87 -13.48 -13.25
C VAL A 22 -8.65 -13.27 -14.15
N ASP A 23 -8.76 -13.57 -15.42
CA ASP A 23 -7.68 -13.37 -16.40
C ASP A 23 -7.29 -11.90 -16.52
N ALA A 24 -8.27 -11.00 -16.53
CA ALA A 24 -8.01 -9.56 -16.51
C ALA A 24 -7.30 -9.12 -15.23
N MET A 25 -7.68 -9.65 -14.05
CA MET A 25 -6.98 -9.37 -12.79
C MET A 25 -5.54 -9.88 -12.82
N VAL A 26 -5.33 -11.12 -13.27
CA VAL A 26 -3.99 -11.74 -13.34
C VAL A 26 -3.07 -10.98 -14.29
N SER A 27 -3.61 -10.52 -15.42
CA SER A 27 -2.81 -9.80 -16.42
C SER A 27 -2.55 -8.35 -16.08
N SER A 28 -3.47 -7.68 -15.34
CA SER A 28 -3.42 -6.24 -15.11
C SER A 28 -2.86 -5.85 -13.74
N ILE A 29 -2.97 -6.74 -12.74
CA ILE A 29 -2.49 -6.45 -11.39
C ILE A 29 -1.06 -6.96 -11.24
N PRO A 30 -0.06 -6.06 -11.14
CA PRO A 30 1.32 -6.46 -10.96
C PRO A 30 1.54 -7.11 -9.60
N ASN A 31 2.51 -8.00 -9.51
CA ASN A 31 2.93 -8.60 -8.24
C ASN A 31 3.53 -7.54 -7.28
N ALA A 32 3.74 -7.92 -6.01
CA ALA A 32 4.19 -7.00 -4.97
C ALA A 32 5.51 -6.30 -5.31
N LYS A 33 6.47 -7.00 -5.90
CA LYS A 33 7.79 -6.44 -6.25
C LYS A 33 7.69 -5.48 -7.44
N GLU A 34 6.94 -5.82 -8.45
CA GLU A 34 6.73 -4.96 -9.61
C GLU A 34 5.97 -3.70 -9.24
N ASN A 35 4.89 -3.84 -8.48
CA ASN A 35 4.13 -2.70 -8.01
C ASN A 35 4.95 -1.78 -7.09
N THR A 36 5.85 -2.32 -6.27
CA THR A 36 6.73 -1.50 -5.44
C THR A 36 7.69 -0.66 -6.28
N LYS A 37 8.25 -1.21 -7.35
CA LYS A 37 9.10 -0.45 -8.26
C LYS A 37 8.36 0.76 -8.87
N LEU A 38 7.12 0.55 -9.29
CA LEU A 38 6.27 1.61 -9.83
C LEU A 38 5.91 2.66 -8.75
N LYS A 39 5.47 2.19 -7.57
CA LYS A 39 5.07 3.09 -6.48
C LYS A 39 6.23 3.87 -5.88
N VAL A 40 7.39 3.24 -5.67
CA VAL A 40 8.58 3.95 -5.17
C VAL A 40 9.02 5.01 -6.18
N GLY A 41 8.87 4.75 -7.49
CA GLY A 41 9.11 5.76 -8.52
C GLY A 41 8.21 6.97 -8.40
N ALA A 42 6.92 6.77 -8.13
CA ALA A 42 5.91 7.82 -8.09
C ALA A 42 5.80 8.55 -6.73
N LEU A 43 5.99 7.82 -5.62
CA LEU A 43 5.83 8.39 -4.27
C LEU A 43 7.11 9.03 -3.72
N TYR A 44 8.27 8.59 -4.21
CA TYR A 44 9.57 9.06 -3.76
C TYR A 44 10.19 10.01 -4.80
N GLU A 45 9.51 11.10 -5.05
CA GLU A 45 10.07 12.25 -5.81
C GLU A 45 10.98 13.14 -4.96
N SER A 46 11.42 12.64 -3.83
CA SER A 46 12.27 13.39 -2.94
C SER A 46 13.56 13.81 -3.64
N THR A 47 13.84 15.09 -3.56
CA THR A 47 15.09 15.78 -3.94
C THR A 47 16.32 15.28 -3.18
N LEU A 48 16.16 14.29 -2.31
CA LEU A 48 17.24 13.69 -1.57
C LEU A 48 18.03 12.72 -2.44
N ASP A 49 19.29 12.99 -2.52
CA ASP A 49 20.38 12.23 -3.14
C ASP A 49 20.59 10.79 -2.61
N SER A 50 19.55 10.13 -2.13
CA SER A 50 19.61 8.75 -1.68
C SER A 50 19.16 7.78 -2.77
N SER A 51 19.85 7.81 -3.91
CA SER A 51 19.72 6.76 -4.94
C SER A 51 19.85 5.36 -4.33
N ASP A 52 20.71 5.20 -3.32
CA ASP A 52 20.92 3.95 -2.59
C ASP A 52 19.68 3.52 -1.79
N LEU A 53 19.02 4.43 -1.08
CA LEU A 53 17.78 4.12 -0.36
C LEU A 53 16.65 3.72 -1.32
N ARG A 54 16.48 4.46 -2.40
CA ARG A 54 15.48 4.18 -3.43
C ARG A 54 15.66 2.78 -4.03
N GLU A 55 16.91 2.40 -4.33
CA GLU A 55 17.21 1.08 -4.85
C GLU A 55 16.95 -0.04 -3.82
N LYS A 56 17.25 0.18 -2.55
CA LYS A 56 16.92 -0.75 -1.46
C LYS A 56 15.41 -0.93 -1.30
N LEU A 57 14.63 0.15 -1.37
CA LEU A 57 13.17 0.11 -1.31
C LEU A 57 12.57 -0.70 -2.47
N LYS A 58 13.06 -0.51 -3.69
CA LYS A 58 12.60 -1.24 -4.89
C LYS A 58 12.85 -2.75 -4.81
N LYS A 59 13.86 -3.17 -4.05
CA LYS A 59 14.17 -4.61 -3.86
C LYS A 59 13.20 -5.31 -2.93
N CYS A 60 12.41 -4.58 -2.15
CA CYS A 60 11.53 -5.13 -1.10
C CYS A 60 12.30 -6.04 -0.13
N ASP A 61 13.51 -5.63 0.28
CA ASP A 61 14.37 -6.45 1.13
C ASP A 61 13.85 -6.45 2.58
N PRO A 62 13.52 -7.62 3.16
CA PRO A 62 13.08 -7.68 4.56
C PRO A 62 14.17 -7.30 5.57
N LYS A 63 15.44 -7.33 5.16
CA LYS A 63 16.59 -6.87 5.98
C LYS A 63 17.00 -5.43 5.68
N GLY A 64 16.32 -4.80 4.74
CA GLY A 64 16.55 -3.40 4.37
C GLY A 64 16.00 -2.41 5.42
N PRO A 65 16.13 -1.12 5.16
CA PRO A 65 15.54 -0.08 6.00
C PRO A 65 14.02 -0.24 6.06
N LEU A 66 13.45 -0.08 7.26
CA LEU A 66 12.01 -0.15 7.45
C LEU A 66 11.36 1.05 6.77
N CYS A 67 10.45 0.77 5.85
CA CYS A 67 9.63 1.77 5.20
C CYS A 67 8.19 1.25 5.10
N ILE A 68 7.26 2.01 5.68
CA ILE A 68 5.84 1.67 5.71
C ILE A 68 5.07 2.84 5.08
N ASN A 69 4.28 2.55 4.06
CA ASN A 69 3.33 3.50 3.49
C ASN A 69 1.98 3.34 4.18
N VAL A 70 1.60 4.30 5.01
CA VAL A 70 0.29 4.34 5.67
C VAL A 70 -0.76 4.76 4.65
N VAL A 71 -1.77 3.91 4.47
CA VAL A 71 -2.84 4.10 3.48
C VAL A 71 -4.10 4.66 4.14
N LYS A 72 -4.39 4.22 5.36
CA LYS A 72 -5.62 4.61 6.06
C LYS A 72 -5.44 4.55 7.58
N LEU A 73 -6.09 5.47 8.27
CA LEU A 73 -6.26 5.44 9.71
C LEU A 73 -7.68 4.96 10.06
N PHE A 74 -7.77 4.07 11.04
CA PHE A 74 -9.04 3.60 11.59
C PHE A 74 -9.15 4.08 13.03
N ASN A 75 -10.28 4.67 13.37
CA ASN A 75 -10.59 4.99 14.75
C ASN A 75 -11.12 3.72 15.46
N ASN A 76 -10.56 3.41 16.61
CA ASN A 76 -11.14 2.41 17.50
C ASN A 76 -12.02 3.14 18.54
N GLU A 77 -13.34 3.01 18.41
CA GLU A 77 -14.31 3.66 19.30
C GLU A 77 -14.23 3.15 20.75
N LEU A 78 -13.64 1.96 20.97
CA LEU A 78 -13.61 1.32 22.29
C LEU A 78 -12.51 1.89 23.20
N ASP A 79 -11.38 2.29 22.63
CA ASP A 79 -10.21 2.79 23.40
C ASP A 79 -9.75 4.20 22.97
N GLY A 80 -10.43 4.80 22.00
CA GLY A 80 -10.12 6.13 21.48
C GLY A 80 -8.77 6.22 20.75
N ARG A 81 -8.19 5.09 20.38
CA ARG A 81 -6.91 5.02 19.64
C ARG A 81 -7.14 4.93 18.15
N PHE A 82 -6.16 5.40 17.41
CA PHE A 82 -6.11 5.23 15.96
C PHE A 82 -5.22 4.05 15.59
N TYR A 83 -5.71 3.22 14.69
CA TYR A 83 -4.92 2.17 14.06
C TYR A 83 -4.53 2.60 12.65
N ALA A 84 -3.25 2.54 12.36
CA ALA A 84 -2.73 2.81 11.03
C ALA A 84 -2.71 1.51 10.20
N PHE A 85 -3.38 1.52 9.06
CA PHE A 85 -3.28 0.47 8.07
C PHE A 85 -2.27 0.88 7.02
N GLY A 86 -1.18 0.14 6.93
CA GLY A 86 -0.10 0.45 6.02
C GLY A 86 0.46 -0.78 5.33
N ARG A 87 1.20 -0.52 4.27
CA ARG A 87 1.95 -1.54 3.54
C ARG A 87 3.44 -1.40 3.85
N ILE A 88 4.06 -2.45 4.34
CA ILE A 88 5.51 -2.54 4.48
C ILE A 88 6.11 -2.68 3.07
N ILE A 89 6.92 -1.70 2.68
CA ILE A 89 7.61 -1.66 1.39
C ILE A 89 8.95 -2.38 1.50
N SER A 90 9.70 -2.14 2.56
CA SER A 90 10.96 -2.82 2.88
C SER A 90 11.16 -2.88 4.38
N GLY A 91 12.09 -3.70 4.84
CA GLY A 91 12.37 -3.92 6.24
C GLY A 91 11.37 -4.85 6.93
N THR A 92 11.52 -4.97 8.24
CA THR A 92 10.66 -5.80 9.10
C THR A 92 10.27 -4.98 10.33
N LEU A 93 8.98 -4.94 10.64
CA LEU A 93 8.45 -4.30 11.84
C LEU A 93 8.27 -5.35 12.94
N ASN A 94 8.81 -5.06 14.11
CA ASN A 94 8.65 -5.90 15.30
C ASN A 94 7.70 -5.22 16.30
N SER A 95 6.99 -6.04 17.06
CA SER A 95 6.12 -5.50 18.12
C SER A 95 6.94 -4.79 19.19
N GLY A 96 6.50 -3.59 19.58
CA GLY A 96 7.20 -2.74 20.56
C GLY A 96 8.43 -2.03 20.01
N GLN A 97 8.60 -1.98 18.71
CA GLN A 97 9.68 -1.24 18.07
C GLN A 97 9.25 0.22 17.88
N ASP A 98 10.08 1.17 18.34
CA ASP A 98 9.88 2.58 18.06
C ASP A 98 10.07 2.86 16.58
N VAL A 99 9.15 3.62 16.00
CA VAL A 99 9.18 4.01 14.59
C VAL A 99 9.03 5.52 14.44
N LYS A 100 9.70 6.07 13.43
CA LYS A 100 9.51 7.47 13.04
C LYS A 100 8.29 7.55 12.12
N VAL A 101 7.31 8.34 12.52
CA VAL A 101 6.12 8.64 11.71
C VAL A 101 6.32 10.01 11.08
N LEU A 102 6.28 10.06 9.77
CA LEU A 102 6.40 11.30 9.00
C LEU A 102 4.99 11.75 8.63
N GLY A 103 4.64 12.97 9.00
CA GLY A 103 3.36 13.60 8.66
C GLY A 103 3.29 14.05 7.21
N GLU A 104 2.14 14.59 6.83
CA GLU A 104 1.90 15.05 5.45
C GLU A 104 2.76 16.25 5.06
N GLY A 105 3.07 17.12 6.04
CA GLY A 105 3.91 18.30 5.88
C GLY A 105 5.40 18.05 6.13
N PHE A 106 5.84 16.80 6.29
CA PHE A 106 7.23 16.52 6.64
C PHE A 106 8.21 17.10 5.63
N ASN A 107 9.11 17.93 6.14
CA ASN A 107 10.24 18.48 5.39
C ASN A 107 11.55 18.09 6.09
N LEU A 108 12.50 17.58 5.31
CA LEU A 108 13.79 17.12 5.82
C LEU A 108 14.68 18.24 6.35
N GLU A 109 14.50 19.46 5.86
CA GLU A 109 15.30 20.61 6.28
C GLU A 109 14.88 21.12 7.67
N GLU A 110 13.62 20.96 8.04
CA GLU A 110 13.04 21.52 9.25
C GLU A 110 12.68 20.46 10.29
N GLU A 111 12.73 19.18 9.95
CA GLU A 111 12.30 18.04 10.78
C GLU A 111 10.90 18.23 11.42
N GLU A 112 10.09 19.11 10.85
CA GLU A 112 8.71 19.32 11.27
C GLU A 112 7.85 18.10 10.91
N ASP A 113 6.75 17.88 11.64
CA ASP A 113 5.84 16.75 11.45
C ASP A 113 6.48 15.34 11.59
N MET A 114 7.50 15.20 12.39
CA MET A 114 8.08 13.91 12.75
C MET A 114 7.72 13.53 14.19
N VAL A 115 7.11 12.36 14.36
CA VAL A 115 6.75 11.81 15.67
C VAL A 115 7.39 10.44 15.85
N ILE A 116 7.84 10.14 17.06
CA ILE A 116 8.28 8.78 17.44
C ILE A 116 7.08 8.08 18.08
N ALA A 117 6.68 6.94 17.53
CA ALA A 117 5.54 6.16 17.95
C ALA A 117 5.94 4.72 18.30
#